data_4a69b72db0343911d281b13edf42e478
#
_entry.id   4a69b72db0343911d281b13edf42e478
#
_cell.length_a   1.000
_cell.length_b   1.000
_cell.length_c   1.000
_cell.angle_alpha   90.00
_cell.angle_beta   90.00
_cell.angle_gamma   90.00
#
_symmetry.space_group_name_H-M   'P 1'
#
loop_
_entity.id
_entity.type
_entity.pdbx_description
1 polymer ?
#
loop_
_entity_poly.entity_id
_entity_poly.type
_entity_poly.pdbx_seq_one_letter_code
_entity_poly.pdbx_strand_id
1 'polypeptide(L)'
;AGRDGIGKATLAYRFARAALAGPDERDPKGQSLEVSDDTVASHQVRALSHPGLLLIRRAYDTKTKRFTTSIPTDAVRRLRSFLAHRAADDTWRIVIVDKADELNINAANALLKSLEEPPPGTVFLLVSSAPGRLLPTIRSRCRTLALQPLSNDALRAAAAQALDATGQQEPGVAEWPVLERLSEGSVGRLLGLWASGGRELHERIAKLTASLPRVDWRGVHALADELQPAAAQQRFELFFELFLGHLARLIRAQVTGEGTAAEREVAARLIGEAKLASFAALWERVAREKAETMALNLDRRTLILDTVSGLVEATQP
;
A
#
# COMPACT_ATOMS: atom_id res chain seq x y z
N ALA A 1 -3.62 10.11 6.87
CA ALA A 1 -4.33 8.84 6.72
C ALA A 1 -4.76 8.64 5.27
N GLY A 2 -4.98 7.40 4.84
CA GLY A 2 -5.43 7.06 3.48
C GLY A 2 -4.97 5.67 3.06
N ARG A 3 -5.45 5.18 1.92
CA ARG A 3 -5.10 3.85 1.39
C ARG A 3 -3.58 3.66 1.26
N ASP A 4 -3.12 2.41 1.24
CA ASP A 4 -1.70 2.12 1.05
C ASP A 4 -1.22 2.55 -0.34
N GLY A 5 0.05 3.01 -0.44
CA GLY A 5 0.65 3.47 -1.70
C GLY A 5 0.15 4.82 -2.24
N ILE A 6 -0.77 5.54 -1.57
CA ILE A 6 -1.38 6.80 -2.05
C ILE A 6 -0.45 8.04 -1.93
N GLY A 7 0.79 7.87 -1.40
CA GLY A 7 1.74 8.97 -1.23
C GLY A 7 1.80 9.57 0.18
N LYS A 8 1.24 8.93 1.21
CA LYS A 8 1.26 9.42 2.60
C LYS A 8 2.67 9.68 3.12
N ALA A 9 3.56 8.69 3.00
CA ALA A 9 4.95 8.81 3.41
C ALA A 9 5.66 9.87 2.56
N THR A 10 5.45 9.88 1.25
CA THR A 10 6.02 10.88 0.34
C THR A 10 5.66 12.30 0.79
N LEU A 11 4.39 12.55 1.14
CA LEU A 11 3.97 13.85 1.67
C LEU A 11 4.67 14.18 2.99
N ALA A 12 4.78 13.20 3.90
CA ALA A 12 5.47 13.41 5.18
C ALA A 12 6.96 13.77 4.99
N TYR A 13 7.65 13.09 4.07
CA TYR A 13 9.04 13.41 3.75
C TYR A 13 9.19 14.75 3.01
N ARG A 14 8.30 15.10 2.09
CA ARG A 14 8.30 16.43 1.44
C ARG A 14 8.07 17.53 2.46
N PHE A 15 7.13 17.35 3.38
CA PHE A 15 6.91 18.29 4.47
C PHE A 15 8.15 18.42 5.37
N ALA A 16 8.76 17.29 5.77
CA ALA A 16 9.99 17.33 6.58
C ALA A 16 11.11 18.08 5.87
N ARG A 17 11.31 17.83 4.57
CA ARG A 17 12.29 18.52 3.75
C ARG A 17 12.05 20.03 3.73
N ALA A 18 10.81 20.46 3.47
CA ALA A 18 10.47 21.88 3.43
C ALA A 18 10.58 22.56 4.81
N ALA A 19 10.22 21.87 5.90
CA ALA A 19 10.30 22.41 7.24
C ALA A 19 11.74 22.53 7.75
N LEU A 20 12.63 21.63 7.32
CA LEU A 20 14.04 21.56 7.75
C LEU A 20 15.00 22.30 6.80
N ALA A 21 14.53 22.71 5.63
CA ALA A 21 15.31 23.54 4.70
C ALA A 21 15.58 24.93 5.29
N GLY A 22 16.67 25.53 4.87
CA GLY A 22 17.02 26.92 5.24
C GLY A 22 15.99 27.93 4.74
N PRO A 23 15.94 29.14 5.30
CA PRO A 23 14.99 30.19 4.86
C PRO A 23 15.06 30.48 3.36
N ASP A 24 16.28 30.46 2.79
CA ASP A 24 16.53 30.76 1.38
C ASP A 24 16.25 29.56 0.44
N GLU A 25 16.07 28.36 1.00
CA GLU A 25 15.87 27.10 0.26
C GLU A 25 14.39 26.73 0.12
N ARG A 26 13.50 27.37 0.87
CA ARG A 26 12.06 27.09 0.89
C ARG A 26 11.25 28.17 0.18
N ASP A 27 10.05 27.84 -0.23
CA ASP A 27 9.11 28.82 -0.79
C ASP A 27 8.89 29.97 0.21
N PRO A 28 9.23 31.22 -0.15
CA PRO A 28 9.08 32.38 0.72
C PRO A 28 7.65 32.63 1.18
N LYS A 29 6.66 32.19 0.39
CA LYS A 29 5.22 32.34 0.70
C LYS A 29 4.68 31.18 1.53
N GLY A 30 5.45 30.11 1.71
CA GLY A 30 4.99 28.90 2.42
C GLY A 30 3.82 28.17 1.74
N GLN A 31 3.63 28.38 0.43
CA GLN A 31 2.54 27.80 -0.36
C GLN A 31 2.92 26.50 -1.05
N SER A 32 4.23 26.22 -1.15
CA SER A 32 4.77 24.99 -1.74
C SER A 32 5.66 24.24 -0.76
N LEU A 33 5.68 22.91 -0.88
CA LEU A 33 6.63 22.01 -0.21
C LEU A 33 7.84 21.70 -1.11
N GLU A 34 7.98 22.40 -2.22
CA GLU A 34 9.10 22.19 -3.13
C GLU A 34 10.36 22.82 -2.54
N VAL A 35 11.41 22.00 -2.54
CA VAL A 35 12.78 22.35 -2.15
C VAL A 35 13.68 21.67 -3.17
N SER A 36 14.70 22.38 -3.66
CA SER A 36 15.64 21.79 -4.62
C SER A 36 16.29 20.53 -4.07
N ASP A 37 16.49 19.56 -4.93
CA ASP A 37 17.16 18.30 -4.57
C ASP A 37 18.64 18.48 -4.20
N ASP A 38 19.27 19.57 -4.64
CA ASP A 38 20.68 19.89 -4.41
C ASP A 38 20.95 20.58 -3.06
N THR A 39 19.91 20.88 -2.27
CA THR A 39 20.07 21.50 -0.96
C THR A 39 20.63 20.53 0.08
N VAL A 40 21.36 21.08 1.07
CA VAL A 40 21.91 20.28 2.18
C VAL A 40 20.77 19.57 2.94
N ALA A 41 19.67 20.27 3.21
CA ALA A 41 18.50 19.68 3.86
C ALA A 41 17.92 18.52 3.05
N SER A 42 17.81 18.64 1.71
CA SER A 42 17.34 17.58 0.83
C SER A 42 18.21 16.33 0.89
N HIS A 43 19.53 16.50 0.82
CA HIS A 43 20.48 15.40 0.93
C HIS A 43 20.40 14.70 2.30
N GLN A 44 20.38 15.48 3.39
CA GLN A 44 20.33 14.93 4.75
C GLN A 44 19.00 14.24 5.06
N VAL A 45 17.85 14.79 4.62
CA VAL A 45 16.55 14.16 4.78
C VAL A 45 16.47 12.86 3.98
N ARG A 46 16.98 12.83 2.75
CA ARG A 46 17.04 11.63 1.92
C ARG A 46 17.94 10.56 2.55
N ALA A 47 19.06 10.94 3.11
CA ALA A 47 19.97 10.04 3.83
C ALA A 47 19.50 9.69 5.25
N LEU A 48 18.36 10.24 5.72
CA LEU A 48 17.84 10.09 7.09
C LEU A 48 18.87 10.52 8.18
N SER A 49 19.74 11.46 7.86
CA SER A 49 20.84 11.94 8.71
C SER A 49 20.65 13.37 9.23
N HIS A 50 19.55 14.05 8.86
CA HIS A 50 19.27 15.40 9.33
C HIS A 50 19.04 15.41 10.85
N PRO A 51 19.75 16.26 11.64
CA PRO A 51 19.65 16.26 13.11
C PRO A 51 18.25 16.62 13.62
N GLY A 52 17.47 17.37 12.85
CA GLY A 52 16.07 17.70 13.14
C GLY A 52 15.06 16.66 12.67
N LEU A 53 15.48 15.51 12.13
CA LEU A 53 14.57 14.46 11.65
C LEU A 53 14.74 13.16 12.44
N LEU A 54 13.63 12.64 12.97
CA LEU A 54 13.59 11.28 13.50
C LEU A 54 12.56 10.45 12.73
N LEU A 55 13.03 9.34 12.14
CA LEU A 55 12.18 8.33 11.52
C LEU A 55 11.97 7.14 12.45
N ILE A 56 10.73 6.80 12.74
CA ILE A 56 10.29 5.61 13.48
C ILE A 56 9.52 4.73 12.50
N ARG A 57 10.03 3.54 12.23
CA ARG A 57 9.41 2.53 11.35
C ARG A 57 9.83 1.12 11.78
N ARG A 58 9.21 0.11 11.19
CA ARG A 58 9.66 -1.28 11.37
C ARG A 58 11.12 -1.43 10.99
N ALA A 59 11.86 -2.21 11.78
CA ALA A 59 13.22 -2.58 11.45
C ALA A 59 13.24 -3.63 10.35
N TYR A 60 14.21 -3.52 9.44
CA TYR A 60 14.51 -4.57 8.48
C TYR A 60 15.59 -5.49 9.07
N ASP A 61 15.24 -6.76 9.24
CA ASP A 61 16.19 -7.76 9.70
C ASP A 61 17.00 -8.28 8.50
N THR A 62 18.27 -7.97 8.48
CA THR A 62 19.18 -8.37 7.40
C THR A 62 19.46 -9.87 7.37
N LYS A 63 19.29 -10.59 8.49
CA LYS A 63 19.48 -12.04 8.57
C LYS A 63 18.30 -12.79 7.94
N THR A 64 17.09 -12.42 8.32
CA THR A 64 15.87 -13.04 7.80
C THR A 64 15.39 -12.41 6.49
N LYS A 65 16.01 -11.29 6.07
CA LYS A 65 15.60 -10.46 4.91
C LYS A 65 14.12 -10.05 4.97
N ARG A 66 13.59 -9.79 6.15
CA ARG A 66 12.20 -9.42 6.38
C ARG A 66 12.10 -8.22 7.32
N PHE A 67 11.02 -7.47 7.16
CA PHE A 67 10.65 -6.47 8.17
C PHE A 67 10.09 -7.16 9.43
N THR A 68 10.34 -6.57 10.59
CA THR A 68 9.66 -6.98 11.84
C THR A 68 8.15 -6.86 11.68
N THR A 69 7.39 -7.66 12.44
CA THR A 69 5.91 -7.68 12.35
C THR A 69 5.27 -6.40 12.88
N SER A 70 5.96 -5.68 13.77
CA SER A 70 5.49 -4.43 14.37
C SER A 70 6.65 -3.49 14.67
N ILE A 71 6.32 -2.22 14.97
CA ILE A 71 7.28 -1.23 15.48
C ILE A 71 7.43 -1.45 16.99
N PRO A 72 8.62 -1.86 17.48
CA PRO A 72 8.85 -2.16 18.89
C PRO A 72 9.04 -0.89 19.72
N THR A 73 8.92 -1.02 21.03
CA THR A 73 9.10 0.08 22.00
C THR A 73 10.48 0.73 21.91
N ASP A 74 11.52 -0.05 21.61
CA ASP A 74 12.90 0.46 21.51
C ASP A 74 13.07 1.47 20.37
N ALA A 75 12.29 1.32 19.28
CA ALA A 75 12.27 2.31 18.21
C ALA A 75 11.72 3.67 18.71
N VAL A 76 10.76 3.65 19.65
CA VAL A 76 10.16 4.85 20.25
C VAL A 76 11.05 5.42 21.35
N ARG A 77 11.84 4.60 22.05
CA ARG A 77 12.76 5.11 23.09
C ARG A 77 13.75 6.15 22.58
N ARG A 78 14.20 6.03 21.32
CA ARG A 78 15.07 7.02 20.67
C ARG A 78 14.44 8.40 20.60
N LEU A 79 13.11 8.48 20.65
CA LEU A 79 12.38 9.75 20.67
C LEU A 79 12.77 10.64 21.88
N ARG A 80 12.95 10.03 23.07
CA ARG A 80 13.31 10.80 24.28
C ARG A 80 14.66 11.49 24.14
N SER A 81 15.68 10.77 23.66
CA SER A 81 17.00 11.38 23.43
C SER A 81 16.94 12.42 22.32
N PHE A 82 16.23 12.17 21.23
CA PHE A 82 16.03 13.12 20.14
C PHE A 82 15.34 14.42 20.62
N LEU A 83 14.31 14.33 21.45
CA LEU A 83 13.59 15.48 21.97
C LEU A 83 14.35 16.22 23.08
N ALA A 84 15.26 15.53 23.81
CA ALA A 84 16.07 16.12 24.86
C ALA A 84 17.21 17.02 24.33
N HIS A 85 17.69 16.76 23.12
CA HIS A 85 18.69 17.62 22.49
C HIS A 85 18.02 18.93 22.07
N ARG A 86 18.59 20.06 22.46
CA ARG A 86 18.11 21.37 21.96
C ARG A 86 18.33 21.40 20.44
N ALA A 87 17.27 21.75 19.71
CA ALA A 87 17.45 22.17 18.33
C ALA A 87 18.38 23.40 18.34
N ALA A 88 19.30 23.50 17.38
CA ALA A 88 19.97 24.76 17.11
C ALA A 88 18.88 25.83 16.89
N ASP A 89 19.15 27.05 17.33
CA ASP A 89 18.18 28.13 17.38
C ASP A 89 17.25 28.16 16.14
N ASP A 90 15.94 28.18 16.38
CA ASP A 90 14.84 28.26 15.39
C ASP A 90 14.66 27.09 14.39
N THR A 91 15.25 25.92 14.58
CA THR A 91 15.02 24.79 13.70
C THR A 91 13.89 23.88 14.18
N TRP A 92 13.04 23.43 13.22
CA TRP A 92 11.98 22.46 13.50
C TRP A 92 12.55 21.07 13.83
N ARG A 93 11.82 20.33 14.66
CA ARG A 93 12.02 18.89 14.88
C ARG A 93 10.85 18.15 14.28
N ILE A 94 11.16 17.28 13.34
CA ILE A 94 10.15 16.49 12.64
C ILE A 94 10.31 15.02 13.04
N VAL A 95 9.24 14.44 13.56
CA VAL A 95 9.16 13.02 13.89
C VAL A 95 8.18 12.35 12.93
N ILE A 96 8.68 11.48 12.08
CA ILE A 96 7.84 10.67 11.16
C ILE A 96 7.68 9.28 11.77
N VAL A 97 6.44 8.86 12.03
CA VAL A 97 6.09 7.48 12.38
C VAL A 97 5.48 6.84 11.14
N ASP A 98 6.30 6.08 10.40
CA ASP A 98 5.86 5.45 9.16
C ASP A 98 5.17 4.12 9.48
N LYS A 99 3.90 4.00 9.04
CA LYS A 99 2.94 2.97 9.41
C LYS A 99 2.67 2.93 10.92
N ALA A 100 2.17 4.04 11.46
CA ALA A 100 1.83 4.16 12.88
C ALA A 100 0.82 3.11 13.37
N ASP A 101 -0.01 2.57 12.47
CA ASP A 101 -0.92 1.44 12.71
C ASP A 101 -0.20 0.10 12.92
N GLU A 102 1.12 0.04 12.75
CA GLU A 102 1.97 -1.12 13.03
C GLU A 102 2.76 -0.97 14.36
N LEU A 103 2.51 0.07 15.16
CA LEU A 103 3.04 0.18 16.51
C LEU A 103 2.49 -0.95 17.40
N ASN A 104 3.36 -1.65 18.15
CA ASN A 104 2.86 -2.51 19.20
C ASN A 104 2.28 -1.65 20.35
N ILE A 105 1.47 -2.26 21.22
CA ILE A 105 0.75 -1.55 22.29
C ILE A 105 1.68 -0.75 23.20
N ASN A 106 2.86 -1.29 23.53
CA ASN A 106 3.82 -0.64 24.40
C ASN A 106 4.52 0.55 23.71
N ALA A 107 4.83 0.42 22.41
CA ALA A 107 5.37 1.51 21.60
C ALA A 107 4.36 2.64 21.44
N ALA A 108 3.10 2.30 21.19
CA ALA A 108 2.01 3.26 21.10
C ALA A 108 1.83 4.05 22.42
N ASN A 109 1.83 3.37 23.57
CA ASN A 109 1.75 4.00 24.88
C ASN A 109 2.98 4.86 25.19
N ALA A 110 4.19 4.43 24.80
CA ALA A 110 5.41 5.21 24.99
C ALA A 110 5.41 6.54 24.19
N LEU A 111 4.68 6.59 23.08
CA LEU A 111 4.56 7.79 22.24
C LEU A 111 3.61 8.84 22.85
N LEU A 112 2.60 8.41 23.63
CA LEU A 112 1.53 9.28 24.13
C LEU A 112 2.04 10.51 24.88
N LYS A 113 2.98 10.35 25.80
CA LYS A 113 3.52 11.47 26.58
C LYS A 113 4.12 12.57 25.69
N SER A 114 4.81 12.18 24.62
CA SER A 114 5.43 13.13 23.69
C SER A 114 4.41 13.79 22.74
N LEU A 115 3.27 13.14 22.52
CA LEU A 115 2.16 13.70 21.74
C LEU A 115 1.32 14.67 22.58
N GLU A 116 1.22 14.44 23.91
CA GLU A 116 0.48 15.32 24.82
C GLU A 116 1.19 16.66 25.04
N GLU A 117 2.50 16.60 25.28
CA GLU A 117 3.32 17.76 25.60
C GLU A 117 4.56 17.80 24.70
N PRO A 118 4.39 18.07 23.39
CA PRO A 118 5.53 18.17 22.49
C PRO A 118 6.39 19.40 22.82
N PRO A 119 7.71 19.27 22.84
CA PRO A 119 8.57 20.44 22.97
C PRO A 119 8.32 21.48 21.86
N PRO A 120 8.51 22.77 22.12
CA PRO A 120 8.35 23.80 21.09
C PRO A 120 9.12 23.49 19.81
N GLY A 121 8.56 23.84 18.64
CA GLY A 121 9.17 23.57 17.34
C GLY A 121 9.17 22.07 16.95
N THR A 122 8.32 21.23 17.55
CA THR A 122 8.22 19.79 17.20
C THR A 122 6.92 19.48 16.48
N VAL A 123 7.01 18.76 15.36
CA VAL A 123 5.87 18.24 14.61
C VAL A 123 5.96 16.71 14.50
N PHE A 124 4.85 16.04 14.85
CA PHE A 124 4.68 14.60 14.65
C PHE A 124 3.84 14.32 13.41
N LEU A 125 4.37 13.51 12.49
CA LEU A 125 3.69 13.05 11.29
C LEU A 125 3.45 11.54 11.40
N LEU A 126 2.23 11.16 11.78
CA LEU A 126 1.83 9.76 11.90
C LEU A 126 1.20 9.30 10.59
N VAL A 127 1.93 8.51 9.84
CA VAL A 127 1.45 7.89 8.60
C VAL A 127 0.67 6.63 8.94
N SER A 128 -0.59 6.53 8.50
CA SER A 128 -1.42 5.35 8.75
C SER A 128 -2.28 5.00 7.54
N SER A 129 -2.36 3.70 7.25
CA SER A 129 -3.27 3.14 6.24
C SER A 129 -4.55 2.60 6.88
N ALA A 130 -4.51 2.30 8.17
CA ALA A 130 -5.64 1.80 8.95
C ALA A 130 -5.81 2.62 10.25
N PRO A 131 -6.29 3.87 10.18
CA PRO A 131 -6.40 4.74 11.36
C PRO A 131 -7.30 4.16 12.46
N GLY A 132 -8.19 3.23 12.14
CA GLY A 132 -8.99 2.49 13.11
C GLY A 132 -8.18 1.56 14.03
N ARG A 133 -6.96 1.17 13.63
CA ARG A 133 -6.05 0.36 14.45
C ARG A 133 -5.22 1.17 15.44
N LEU A 134 -5.15 2.49 15.24
CA LEU A 134 -4.49 3.37 16.20
C LEU A 134 -5.28 3.44 17.50
N LEU A 135 -4.56 3.48 18.63
CA LEU A 135 -5.20 3.68 19.93
C LEU A 135 -6.09 4.95 19.90
N PRO A 136 -7.30 4.90 20.49
CA PRO A 136 -8.16 6.07 20.59
C PRO A 136 -7.47 7.27 21.22
N THR A 137 -6.57 7.01 22.19
CA THR A 137 -5.75 8.02 22.88
C THR A 137 -4.75 8.72 21.94
N ILE A 138 -4.20 8.05 20.94
CA ILE A 138 -3.36 8.68 19.90
C ILE A 138 -4.26 9.51 18.97
N ARG A 139 -5.38 8.92 18.52
CA ARG A 139 -6.28 9.58 17.57
C ARG A 139 -6.87 10.88 18.11
N SER A 140 -7.21 10.93 19.39
CA SER A 140 -7.78 12.13 20.02
C SER A 140 -6.80 13.31 20.09
N ARG A 141 -5.48 13.04 20.02
CA ARG A 141 -4.40 14.04 20.07
C ARG A 141 -3.84 14.45 18.72
N CYS A 142 -4.33 13.83 17.64
CA CYS A 142 -3.85 14.09 16.29
C CYS A 142 -4.94 14.72 15.43
N ARG A 143 -4.56 15.70 14.61
CA ARG A 143 -5.41 16.17 13.50
C ARG A 143 -5.24 15.20 12.33
N THR A 144 -6.36 14.76 11.77
CA THR A 144 -6.33 13.83 10.65
C THR A 144 -6.37 14.57 9.31
N LEU A 145 -5.34 14.40 8.50
CA LEU A 145 -5.35 14.73 7.08
C LEU A 145 -5.64 13.45 6.29
N ALA A 146 -6.81 13.36 5.68
CA ALA A 146 -7.20 12.23 4.82
C ALA A 146 -6.77 12.52 3.38
N LEU A 147 -5.87 11.67 2.84
CA LEU A 147 -5.50 11.73 1.43
C LEU A 147 -6.51 10.93 0.61
N GLN A 148 -6.97 11.55 -0.47
CA GLN A 148 -7.89 10.93 -1.42
C GLN A 148 -7.12 10.24 -2.55
N PRO A 149 -7.74 9.26 -3.23
CA PRO A 149 -7.20 8.71 -4.47
C PRO A 149 -6.89 9.82 -5.49
N LEU A 150 -5.79 9.68 -6.20
CA LEU A 150 -5.42 10.61 -7.24
C LEU A 150 -6.33 10.45 -8.47
N SER A 151 -6.59 11.56 -9.16
CA SER A 151 -7.16 11.52 -10.52
C SER A 151 -6.18 10.82 -11.47
N ASN A 152 -6.68 10.32 -12.61
CA ASN A 152 -5.83 9.61 -13.57
C ASN A 152 -4.66 10.47 -14.05
N ASP A 153 -4.88 11.77 -14.31
CA ASP A 153 -3.82 12.68 -14.76
C ASP A 153 -2.74 12.87 -13.67
N ALA A 154 -3.16 13.11 -12.43
CA ALA A 154 -2.24 13.25 -11.30
C ALA A 154 -1.50 11.93 -10.99
N LEU A 155 -2.18 10.78 -11.17
CA LEU A 155 -1.61 9.46 -10.99
C LEU A 155 -0.52 9.18 -12.03
N ARG A 156 -0.79 9.49 -13.31
CA ARG A 156 0.21 9.38 -14.40
C ARG A 156 1.42 10.24 -14.13
N ALA A 157 1.22 11.52 -13.85
CA ALA A 157 2.30 12.45 -13.59
C ALA A 157 3.18 11.99 -12.41
N ALA A 158 2.56 11.52 -11.31
CA ALA A 158 3.29 11.04 -10.15
C ALA A 158 4.00 9.71 -10.41
N ALA A 159 3.40 8.80 -11.19
CA ALA A 159 4.03 7.53 -11.56
C ALA A 159 5.19 7.75 -12.53
N ALA A 160 5.05 8.59 -13.55
CA ALA A 160 6.11 8.95 -14.48
C ALA A 160 7.31 9.56 -13.73
N GLN A 161 7.07 10.51 -12.84
CA GLN A 161 8.13 11.08 -11.99
C GLN A 161 8.85 10.02 -11.15
N ALA A 162 8.12 9.06 -10.59
CA ALA A 162 8.71 8.01 -9.76
C ALA A 162 9.53 7.01 -10.58
N LEU A 163 9.07 6.67 -11.80
CA LEU A 163 9.77 5.77 -12.72
C LEU A 163 11.04 6.42 -13.26
N ASP A 164 10.96 7.69 -13.68
CA ASP A 164 12.13 8.47 -14.12
C ASP A 164 13.21 8.54 -13.02
N ALA A 165 12.81 8.88 -11.79
CA ALA A 165 13.72 8.95 -10.64
C ALA A 165 14.43 7.62 -10.32
N THR A 166 13.87 6.48 -10.76
CA THR A 166 14.46 5.14 -10.57
C THR A 166 15.07 4.56 -11.84
N GLY A 167 15.08 5.31 -12.95
CA GLY A 167 15.56 4.87 -14.25
C GLY A 167 14.75 3.72 -14.85
N GLN A 168 13.50 3.57 -14.44
CA GLN A 168 12.60 2.54 -14.95
C GLN A 168 11.80 3.05 -16.15
N GLN A 169 11.52 2.14 -17.08
CA GLN A 169 10.73 2.47 -18.27
C GLN A 169 9.26 2.71 -17.90
N GLU A 170 8.65 3.71 -18.52
CA GLU A 170 7.22 3.98 -18.38
C GLU A 170 6.36 2.93 -19.08
N PRO A 171 5.12 2.69 -18.59
CA PRO A 171 4.11 1.91 -19.30
C PRO A 171 3.82 2.47 -20.67
N GLY A 172 3.58 1.60 -21.65
CA GLY A 172 3.13 2.02 -22.97
C GLY A 172 1.68 2.56 -22.97
N VAL A 173 1.30 3.22 -24.04
CA VAL A 173 -0.02 3.86 -24.16
C VAL A 173 -1.18 2.89 -23.90
N ALA A 174 -1.04 1.61 -24.30
CA ALA A 174 -2.07 0.58 -24.12
C ALA A 174 -2.15 0.05 -22.68
N GLU A 175 -1.09 0.21 -21.88
CA GLU A 175 -1.03 -0.30 -20.50
C GLU A 175 -1.64 0.66 -19.49
N TRP A 176 -1.51 1.95 -19.71
CA TRP A 176 -1.99 2.98 -18.80
C TRP A 176 -3.45 2.81 -18.35
N PRO A 177 -4.44 2.62 -19.26
CA PRO A 177 -5.84 2.52 -18.84
C PRO A 177 -6.12 1.35 -17.88
N VAL A 178 -5.40 0.24 -18.07
CA VAL A 178 -5.55 -0.95 -17.21
C VAL A 178 -4.92 -0.68 -15.84
N LEU A 179 -3.69 -0.13 -15.83
CA LEU A 179 -2.96 0.17 -14.59
C LEU A 179 -3.68 1.24 -13.75
N GLU A 180 -4.21 2.28 -14.37
CA GLU A 180 -5.01 3.32 -13.70
C GLU A 180 -6.24 2.73 -13.01
N ARG A 181 -6.99 1.92 -13.73
CA ARG A 181 -8.17 1.25 -13.17
C ARG A 181 -7.82 0.33 -12.01
N LEU A 182 -6.78 -0.49 -12.14
CA LEU A 182 -6.38 -1.46 -11.13
C LEU A 182 -5.72 -0.81 -9.91
N SER A 183 -5.06 0.32 -10.08
CA SER A 183 -4.38 1.04 -9.00
C SER A 183 -5.32 1.88 -8.14
N GLU A 184 -6.53 2.18 -8.62
CA GLU A 184 -7.54 2.94 -7.89
C GLU A 184 -7.01 4.26 -7.30
N GLY A 185 -6.20 4.99 -8.09
CA GLY A 185 -5.61 6.26 -7.70
C GLY A 185 -4.41 6.16 -6.74
N SER A 186 -3.83 4.97 -6.58
CA SER A 186 -2.64 4.75 -5.74
C SER A 186 -1.38 4.58 -6.60
N VAL A 187 -0.43 5.51 -6.47
CA VAL A 187 0.85 5.47 -7.20
C VAL A 187 1.66 4.22 -6.81
N GLY A 188 1.78 3.93 -5.52
CA GLY A 188 2.54 2.75 -5.06
C GLY A 188 1.96 1.44 -5.59
N ARG A 189 0.61 1.36 -5.68
CA ARG A 189 -0.06 0.19 -6.27
C ARG A 189 0.19 0.12 -7.78
N LEU A 190 0.13 1.23 -8.49
CA LEU A 190 0.44 1.29 -9.92
C LEU A 190 1.87 0.80 -10.20
N LEU A 191 2.85 1.32 -9.48
CA LEU A 191 4.25 0.93 -9.63
C LEU A 191 4.45 -0.56 -9.30
N GLY A 192 3.82 -1.08 -8.25
CA GLY A 192 3.84 -2.50 -7.90
C GLY A 192 3.23 -3.40 -8.99
N LEU A 193 2.07 -2.99 -9.55
CA LEU A 193 1.43 -3.67 -10.67
C LEU A 193 2.34 -3.70 -11.90
N TRP A 194 2.95 -2.56 -12.23
CA TRP A 194 3.87 -2.44 -13.37
C TRP A 194 5.10 -3.32 -13.21
N ALA A 195 5.80 -3.22 -12.08
CA ALA A 195 7.02 -3.96 -11.81
C ALA A 195 6.81 -5.49 -11.73
N SER A 196 5.63 -5.95 -11.33
CA SER A 196 5.33 -7.37 -11.12
C SER A 196 4.51 -8.02 -12.25
N GLY A 197 4.33 -7.35 -13.39
CA GLY A 197 3.54 -7.89 -14.50
C GLY A 197 2.04 -8.03 -14.17
N GLY A 198 1.51 -7.10 -13.38
CA GLY A 198 0.12 -7.15 -12.91
C GLY A 198 -0.92 -7.12 -14.03
N ARG A 199 -0.62 -6.48 -15.17
CA ARG A 199 -1.48 -6.52 -16.35
C ARG A 199 -1.67 -7.96 -16.86
N GLU A 200 -0.60 -8.69 -17.05
CA GLU A 200 -0.65 -10.07 -17.54
C GLU A 200 -1.45 -10.98 -16.58
N LEU A 201 -1.20 -10.86 -15.27
CA LEU A 201 -1.97 -11.60 -14.27
C LEU A 201 -3.45 -11.23 -14.30
N HIS A 202 -3.77 -9.94 -14.46
CA HIS A 202 -5.15 -9.50 -14.58
C HIS A 202 -5.84 -10.07 -15.83
N GLU A 203 -5.17 -10.05 -16.98
CA GLU A 203 -5.68 -10.64 -18.22
C GLU A 203 -5.93 -12.15 -18.09
N ARG A 204 -5.02 -12.89 -17.42
CA ARG A 204 -5.22 -14.32 -17.12
C ARG A 204 -6.44 -14.57 -16.22
N ILE A 205 -6.64 -13.75 -15.17
CA ILE A 205 -7.80 -13.83 -14.28
C ILE A 205 -9.09 -13.51 -15.04
N ALA A 206 -9.10 -12.45 -15.84
CA ALA A 206 -10.25 -12.06 -16.65
C ALA A 206 -10.62 -13.15 -17.68
N LYS A 207 -9.63 -13.75 -18.34
CA LYS A 207 -9.82 -14.87 -19.26
C LYS A 207 -10.38 -16.09 -18.56
N LEU A 208 -9.87 -16.43 -17.36
CA LEU A 208 -10.36 -17.54 -16.55
C LEU A 208 -11.85 -17.37 -16.25
N THR A 209 -12.25 -16.21 -15.72
CA THR A 209 -13.66 -15.95 -15.41
C THR A 209 -14.55 -15.87 -16.65
N ALA A 210 -14.04 -15.33 -17.74
CA ALA A 210 -14.78 -15.27 -19.00
C ALA A 210 -15.04 -16.67 -19.62
N SER A 211 -14.14 -17.63 -19.40
CA SER A 211 -14.25 -18.99 -19.96
C SER A 211 -15.16 -19.93 -19.17
N LEU A 212 -15.53 -19.59 -17.92
CA LEU A 212 -16.34 -20.45 -17.07
C LEU A 212 -17.71 -20.79 -17.71
N PRO A 213 -18.20 -22.02 -17.53
CA PRO A 213 -17.71 -23.08 -16.64
C PRO A 213 -16.54 -23.92 -17.20
N ARG A 214 -16.06 -23.64 -18.40
CA ARG A 214 -14.94 -24.38 -19.00
C ARG A 214 -13.62 -23.77 -18.50
N VAL A 215 -12.78 -24.59 -17.85
CA VAL A 215 -11.47 -24.18 -17.32
C VAL A 215 -10.36 -24.79 -18.14
N ASP A 216 -9.40 -23.95 -18.54
CA ASP A 216 -8.10 -24.40 -19.05
C ASP A 216 -7.21 -24.82 -17.87
N TRP A 217 -7.42 -26.04 -17.36
CA TRP A 217 -6.62 -26.57 -16.26
C TRP A 217 -5.12 -26.61 -16.54
N ARG A 218 -4.72 -26.82 -17.81
CA ARG A 218 -3.31 -26.76 -18.17
C ARG A 218 -2.70 -25.39 -17.92
N GLY A 219 -3.42 -24.33 -18.31
CA GLY A 219 -3.00 -22.96 -18.03
C GLY A 219 -3.02 -22.63 -16.53
N VAL A 220 -3.98 -23.15 -15.78
CA VAL A 220 -4.06 -22.99 -14.32
C VAL A 220 -2.89 -23.67 -13.61
N HIS A 221 -2.54 -24.91 -13.99
CA HIS A 221 -1.38 -25.62 -13.46
C HIS A 221 -0.08 -24.86 -13.77
N ALA A 222 0.10 -24.38 -15.00
CA ALA A 222 1.27 -23.59 -15.38
C ALA A 222 1.40 -22.30 -14.54
N LEU A 223 0.28 -21.61 -14.28
CA LEU A 223 0.25 -20.44 -13.40
C LEU A 223 0.62 -20.81 -11.96
N ALA A 224 0.09 -21.93 -11.44
CA ALA A 224 0.38 -22.38 -10.09
C ALA A 224 1.88 -22.74 -9.93
N ASP A 225 2.47 -23.41 -10.92
CA ASP A 225 3.89 -23.77 -10.93
C ASP A 225 4.78 -22.51 -11.03
N GLU A 226 4.35 -21.48 -11.78
CA GLU A 226 5.05 -20.19 -11.89
C GLU A 226 5.06 -19.43 -10.54
N LEU A 227 3.96 -19.47 -9.79
CA LEU A 227 3.77 -18.68 -8.57
C LEU A 227 4.19 -19.42 -7.29
N GLN A 228 4.45 -20.73 -7.35
CA GLN A 228 4.82 -21.54 -6.20
C GLN A 228 6.19 -21.17 -5.58
N PRO A 229 7.28 -20.88 -6.34
CA PRO A 229 8.59 -20.64 -5.78
C PRO A 229 8.64 -19.49 -4.78
N ALA A 230 9.48 -19.60 -3.75
CA ALA A 230 9.67 -18.54 -2.76
C ALA A 230 10.10 -17.21 -3.40
N ALA A 231 10.89 -17.26 -4.48
CA ALA A 231 11.29 -16.08 -5.26
C ALA A 231 10.11 -15.36 -5.92
N ALA A 232 9.01 -16.07 -6.20
CA ALA A 232 7.79 -15.51 -6.80
C ALA A 232 6.79 -14.96 -5.76
N GLN A 233 7.17 -14.82 -4.50
CA GLN A 233 6.26 -14.40 -3.41
C GLN A 233 5.48 -13.13 -3.75
N GLN A 234 6.15 -12.10 -4.26
CA GLN A 234 5.51 -10.83 -4.61
C GLN A 234 4.44 -11.01 -5.69
N ARG A 235 4.74 -11.83 -6.70
CA ARG A 235 3.82 -12.12 -7.81
C ARG A 235 2.65 -13.01 -7.36
N PHE A 236 2.88 -13.95 -6.43
CA PHE A 236 1.84 -14.73 -5.77
C PHE A 236 0.87 -13.84 -4.97
N GLU A 237 1.39 -12.94 -4.14
CA GLU A 237 0.56 -12.00 -3.38
C GLU A 237 -0.26 -11.09 -4.29
N LEU A 238 0.36 -10.60 -5.38
CA LEU A 238 -0.30 -9.79 -6.39
C LEU A 238 -1.42 -10.56 -7.12
N PHE A 239 -1.20 -11.84 -7.45
CA PHE A 239 -2.24 -12.67 -8.06
C PHE A 239 -3.50 -12.71 -7.19
N PHE A 240 -3.38 -12.98 -5.90
CA PHE A 240 -4.52 -13.01 -4.99
C PHE A 240 -5.15 -11.64 -4.78
N GLU A 241 -4.36 -10.57 -4.75
CA GLU A 241 -4.89 -9.22 -4.68
C GLU A 241 -5.75 -8.90 -5.91
N LEU A 242 -5.24 -9.22 -7.10
CA LEU A 242 -5.96 -9.00 -8.36
C LEU A 242 -7.18 -9.90 -8.49
N PHE A 243 -7.09 -11.16 -8.06
CA PHE A 243 -8.19 -12.12 -8.09
C PHE A 243 -9.33 -11.70 -7.17
N LEU A 244 -9.03 -11.41 -5.91
CA LEU A 244 -10.02 -10.93 -4.94
C LEU A 244 -10.62 -9.59 -5.36
N GLY A 245 -9.80 -8.67 -5.89
CA GLY A 245 -10.27 -7.41 -6.45
C GLY A 245 -11.17 -7.62 -7.67
N HIS A 246 -10.88 -8.59 -8.52
CA HIS A 246 -11.71 -8.92 -9.68
C HIS A 246 -13.06 -9.51 -9.25
N LEU A 247 -13.07 -10.46 -8.30
CA LEU A 247 -14.32 -10.99 -7.74
C LEU A 247 -15.17 -9.89 -7.10
N ALA A 248 -14.55 -9.01 -6.31
CA ALA A 248 -15.27 -7.89 -5.69
C ALA A 248 -15.89 -6.94 -6.74
N ARG A 249 -15.21 -6.71 -7.88
CA ARG A 249 -15.76 -5.91 -8.99
C ARG A 249 -16.94 -6.64 -9.67
N LEU A 250 -16.83 -7.94 -9.90
CA LEU A 250 -17.95 -8.72 -10.47
C LEU A 250 -19.17 -8.72 -9.54
N ILE A 251 -18.96 -8.93 -8.22
CA ILE A 251 -20.04 -8.86 -7.22
C ILE A 251 -20.68 -7.47 -7.22
N ARG A 252 -19.88 -6.41 -7.22
CA ARG A 252 -20.39 -5.03 -7.28
C ARG A 252 -21.15 -4.77 -8.58
N ALA A 253 -20.60 -5.19 -9.72
CA ALA A 253 -21.25 -5.04 -11.02
C ALA A 253 -22.63 -5.70 -11.05
N GLN A 254 -22.79 -6.87 -10.41
CA GLN A 254 -24.07 -7.56 -10.28
C GLN A 254 -25.07 -6.80 -9.41
N VAL A 255 -24.59 -6.20 -8.29
CA VAL A 255 -25.47 -5.53 -7.31
C VAL A 255 -25.85 -4.11 -7.74
N THR A 256 -24.87 -3.35 -8.24
CA THR A 256 -25.03 -1.90 -8.49
C THR A 256 -25.12 -1.54 -9.98
N GLY A 257 -24.80 -2.47 -10.89
CA GLY A 257 -24.66 -2.21 -12.32
C GLY A 257 -23.39 -1.42 -12.68
N GLU A 258 -22.54 -1.07 -11.71
CA GLU A 258 -21.28 -0.37 -11.94
C GLU A 258 -20.19 -1.31 -12.46
N GLY A 259 -19.33 -0.82 -13.35
CA GLY A 259 -18.23 -1.60 -13.90
C GLY A 259 -18.11 -1.47 -15.42
N THR A 260 -17.14 -2.15 -16.00
CA THR A 260 -16.99 -2.23 -17.47
C THR A 260 -18.09 -3.08 -18.09
N ALA A 261 -18.34 -2.92 -19.38
CA ALA A 261 -19.30 -3.76 -20.10
C ALA A 261 -18.97 -5.26 -19.96
N ALA A 262 -17.69 -5.63 -20.07
CA ALA A 262 -17.24 -7.00 -19.90
C ALA A 262 -17.45 -7.53 -18.46
N GLU A 263 -17.19 -6.71 -17.43
CA GLU A 263 -17.43 -7.10 -16.03
C GLU A 263 -18.93 -7.32 -15.78
N ARG A 264 -19.81 -6.46 -16.29
CA ARG A 264 -21.27 -6.63 -16.17
C ARG A 264 -21.78 -7.88 -16.88
N GLU A 265 -21.29 -8.15 -18.09
CA GLU A 265 -21.65 -9.35 -18.84
C GLU A 265 -21.24 -10.63 -18.12
N VAL A 266 -19.98 -10.69 -17.65
CA VAL A 266 -19.45 -11.83 -16.88
C VAL A 266 -20.23 -11.99 -15.56
N ALA A 267 -20.49 -10.90 -14.84
CA ALA A 267 -21.24 -10.92 -13.59
C ALA A 267 -22.67 -11.44 -13.78
N ALA A 268 -23.40 -10.94 -14.75
CA ALA A 268 -24.75 -11.39 -15.06
C ALA A 268 -24.81 -12.89 -15.42
N ARG A 269 -23.82 -13.37 -16.18
CA ARG A 269 -23.73 -14.77 -16.59
C ARG A 269 -23.33 -15.72 -15.46
N LEU A 270 -22.34 -15.35 -14.64
CA LEU A 270 -21.76 -16.24 -13.63
C LEU A 270 -22.47 -16.14 -12.28
N ILE A 271 -22.84 -14.94 -11.85
CA ILE A 271 -23.36 -14.67 -10.52
C ILE A 271 -24.89 -14.65 -10.57
N GLY A 272 -25.47 -13.85 -11.49
CA GLY A 272 -26.90 -13.62 -11.52
C GLY A 272 -27.45 -13.20 -10.14
N GLU A 273 -28.74 -13.38 -9.90
CA GLU A 273 -29.34 -13.10 -8.58
C GLU A 273 -29.12 -14.26 -7.58
N ALA A 274 -29.06 -15.50 -8.08
CA ALA A 274 -29.07 -16.70 -7.25
C ALA A 274 -27.74 -17.03 -6.56
N LYS A 275 -26.60 -16.61 -7.13
CA LYS A 275 -25.27 -17.05 -6.69
C LYS A 275 -24.44 -15.97 -5.99
N LEU A 276 -25.04 -14.83 -5.67
CA LEU A 276 -24.37 -13.71 -5.02
C LEU A 276 -23.72 -14.13 -3.68
N ALA A 277 -24.49 -14.88 -2.87
CA ALA A 277 -24.00 -15.38 -1.59
C ALA A 277 -22.83 -16.36 -1.76
N SER A 278 -22.86 -17.25 -2.77
CA SER A 278 -21.79 -18.21 -3.07
C SER A 278 -20.49 -17.50 -3.47
N PHE A 279 -20.58 -16.46 -4.30
CA PHE A 279 -19.42 -15.66 -4.70
C PHE A 279 -18.86 -14.82 -3.55
N ALA A 280 -19.71 -14.28 -2.66
CA ALA A 280 -19.27 -13.58 -1.45
C ALA A 280 -18.56 -14.55 -0.49
N ALA A 281 -19.12 -15.73 -0.26
CA ALA A 281 -18.49 -16.77 0.58
C ALA A 281 -17.17 -17.26 -0.01
N LEU A 282 -17.06 -17.40 -1.34
CA LEU A 282 -15.81 -17.72 -2.03
C LEU A 282 -14.76 -16.63 -1.77
N TRP A 283 -15.14 -15.36 -1.90
CA TRP A 283 -14.24 -14.24 -1.65
C TRP A 283 -13.66 -14.28 -0.22
N GLU A 284 -14.52 -14.46 0.79
CA GLU A 284 -14.12 -14.54 2.19
C GLU A 284 -13.22 -15.77 2.46
N ARG A 285 -13.57 -16.93 1.89
CA ARG A 285 -12.78 -18.15 2.00
C ARG A 285 -11.38 -17.95 1.43
N VAL A 286 -11.26 -17.47 0.21
CA VAL A 286 -9.94 -17.27 -0.46
C VAL A 286 -9.10 -16.23 0.30
N ALA A 287 -9.71 -15.15 0.79
CA ALA A 287 -9.00 -14.13 1.57
C ALA A 287 -8.42 -14.72 2.88
N ARG A 288 -9.17 -15.57 3.58
CA ARG A 288 -8.73 -16.26 4.80
C ARG A 288 -7.64 -17.29 4.50
N GLU A 289 -7.84 -18.17 3.52
CA GLU A 289 -6.89 -19.22 3.15
C GLU A 289 -5.57 -18.65 2.66
N LYS A 290 -5.60 -17.53 1.92
CA LYS A 290 -4.39 -16.77 1.55
C LYS A 290 -3.63 -16.30 2.79
N ALA A 291 -4.33 -15.72 3.78
CA ALA A 291 -3.69 -15.22 5.00
C ALA A 291 -3.06 -16.37 5.81
N GLU A 292 -3.74 -17.50 5.92
CA GLU A 292 -3.25 -18.72 6.59
C GLU A 292 -2.04 -19.30 5.87
N THR A 293 -2.09 -19.42 4.54
CA THR A 293 -0.98 -19.93 3.71
C THR A 293 0.28 -19.09 3.89
N MET A 294 0.12 -17.76 3.94
CA MET A 294 1.26 -16.86 4.16
C MET A 294 1.80 -16.93 5.59
N ALA A 295 0.93 -17.05 6.60
CA ALA A 295 1.31 -17.10 8.02
C ALA A 295 1.99 -18.42 8.38
N LEU A 296 1.49 -19.54 7.86
CA LEU A 296 1.93 -20.89 8.17
C LEU A 296 2.88 -21.48 7.12
N ASN A 297 3.20 -20.73 6.07
CA ASN A 297 4.04 -21.15 4.95
C ASN A 297 3.56 -22.46 4.31
N LEU A 298 2.23 -22.54 4.06
CA LEU A 298 1.61 -23.69 3.42
C LEU A 298 1.89 -23.74 1.91
N ASP A 299 1.46 -24.82 1.27
CA ASP A 299 1.67 -25.02 -0.16
C ASP A 299 0.85 -24.02 -1.01
N ARG A 300 1.58 -23.14 -1.71
CA ARG A 300 1.02 -22.08 -2.56
C ARG A 300 0.33 -22.64 -3.80
N ARG A 301 0.86 -23.75 -4.34
CA ARG A 301 0.31 -24.38 -5.54
C ARG A 301 -1.10 -24.90 -5.27
N THR A 302 -1.26 -25.61 -4.17
CA THR A 302 -2.56 -26.13 -3.72
C THR A 302 -3.57 -25.01 -3.54
N LEU A 303 -3.19 -23.90 -2.89
CA LEU A 303 -4.11 -22.77 -2.71
C LEU A 303 -4.63 -22.20 -4.05
N ILE A 304 -3.76 -22.09 -5.07
CA ILE A 304 -4.20 -21.59 -6.39
C ILE A 304 -5.20 -22.54 -7.02
N LEU A 305 -4.92 -23.85 -6.97
CA LEU A 305 -5.81 -24.87 -7.55
C LEU A 305 -7.16 -24.91 -6.83
N ASP A 306 -7.15 -24.86 -5.50
CA ASP A 306 -8.37 -24.83 -4.66
C ASP A 306 -9.18 -23.56 -4.89
N THR A 307 -8.51 -22.42 -5.09
CA THR A 307 -9.16 -21.16 -5.46
C THR A 307 -9.91 -21.27 -6.77
N VAL A 308 -9.29 -21.86 -7.80
CA VAL A 308 -9.95 -22.04 -9.11
C VAL A 308 -11.05 -23.09 -9.05
N SER A 309 -10.83 -24.20 -8.31
CA SER A 309 -11.86 -25.22 -8.10
C SER A 309 -13.08 -24.63 -7.41
N GLY A 310 -12.89 -23.86 -6.34
CA GLY A 310 -13.97 -23.17 -5.64
C GLY A 310 -14.69 -22.12 -6.49
N LEU A 311 -13.96 -21.47 -7.43
CA LEU A 311 -14.60 -20.58 -8.38
C LEU A 311 -15.53 -21.36 -9.35
N VAL A 312 -15.12 -22.54 -9.79
CA VAL A 312 -15.97 -23.43 -10.62
C VAL A 312 -17.20 -23.88 -9.82
N GLU A 313 -17.01 -24.34 -8.59
CA GLU A 313 -18.12 -24.76 -7.70
C GLU A 313 -19.12 -23.63 -7.49
N ALA A 314 -18.66 -22.39 -7.27
CA ALA A 314 -19.56 -21.24 -7.10
C ALA A 314 -20.39 -20.92 -8.36
N THR A 315 -19.99 -21.40 -9.55
CA THR A 315 -20.75 -21.25 -10.79
C THR A 315 -21.75 -22.37 -11.04
N GLN A 316 -21.70 -23.46 -10.28
CA GLN A 316 -22.66 -24.57 -10.42
C GLN A 316 -24.03 -24.20 -9.81
N PRO A 317 -25.11 -24.79 -10.30
CA PRO A 317 -26.46 -24.52 -9.81
C PRO A 317 -26.67 -24.89 -8.35
#